data_1b642ca34cb9ff76bb80d2362f0f0c14
#
_entry.id   1b642ca34cb9ff76bb80d2362f0f0c14
#
_cell.length_a   1.000
_cell.length_b   1.000
_cell.length_c   1.000
_cell.angle_alpha   90.00
_cell.angle_beta   90.00
_cell.angle_gamma   90.00
#
_symmetry.space_group_name_H-M   'P 1'
#
loop_
_entity.id
_entity.type
_entity.pdbx_description
1 polymer ?
#
loop_
_entity_poly.entity_id
_entity_poly.type
_entity_poly.pdbx_seq_one_letter_code
_entity_poly.pdbx_strand_id
1 'polypeptide(L)'
;MEDFLKDLALKKHVSASTQNQALSALLFYFRFVKNTPVMELGSVIHAKKKERIPVVFSRNEIIIRHGKGDKDRHVMIPQKLVPELKAHIEKVRQIHNQDLADGWGAVVLPGALARKYQGGSKEFKWQWLFPQKNRWINAQTGEQGRWHLDESLLQRAVKQAVLEAGVNKNASCHTFRHSFATHLLEIGYDIRTIQELLGHSDVSTTMIYTHVLNRGAGGVVSPLDRL
;
A
#
# COMPACT_ATOMS: atom_id res chain seq x y z
N MET A 1 -28.85 11.59 -20.60
CA MET A 1 -28.25 10.93 -19.42
C MET A 1 -27.49 9.68 -19.81
N GLU A 2 -28.12 8.77 -20.52
CA GLU A 2 -27.49 7.52 -21.02
C GLU A 2 -26.24 7.79 -21.86
N ASP A 3 -26.30 8.76 -22.78
CA ASP A 3 -25.15 9.10 -23.62
C ASP A 3 -23.93 9.58 -22.82
N PHE A 4 -24.15 10.35 -21.75
CA PHE A 4 -23.09 10.77 -20.84
C PHE A 4 -22.45 9.57 -20.12
N LEU A 5 -23.26 8.63 -19.64
CA LEU A 5 -22.75 7.43 -18.97
C LEU A 5 -22.01 6.51 -19.94
N LYS A 6 -22.51 6.40 -21.20
CA LYS A 6 -21.81 5.69 -22.28
C LYS A 6 -20.49 6.36 -22.65
N ASP A 7 -20.44 7.69 -22.70
CA ASP A 7 -19.21 8.45 -22.98
C ASP A 7 -18.16 8.23 -21.88
N LEU A 8 -18.56 8.24 -20.62
CA LEU A 8 -17.68 7.91 -19.48
C LEU A 8 -17.10 6.51 -19.60
N ALA A 9 -17.91 5.53 -20.01
CA ALA A 9 -17.48 4.15 -20.13
C ALA A 9 -16.58 3.91 -21.34
N LEU A 10 -17.00 4.38 -22.52
CA LEU A 10 -16.40 4.02 -23.82
C LEU A 10 -15.28 4.96 -24.25
N LYS A 11 -15.42 6.28 -24.02
CA LYS A 11 -14.41 7.25 -24.44
C LYS A 11 -13.43 7.60 -23.33
N LYS A 12 -13.92 7.77 -22.08
CA LYS A 12 -13.07 8.19 -20.96
C LYS A 12 -12.48 7.03 -20.17
N HIS A 13 -12.89 5.80 -20.45
CA HIS A 13 -12.40 4.57 -19.81
C HIS A 13 -12.31 4.64 -18.27
N VAL A 14 -13.27 5.34 -17.65
CA VAL A 14 -13.28 5.50 -16.19
C VAL A 14 -13.63 4.18 -15.49
N SER A 15 -13.21 4.06 -14.22
CA SER A 15 -13.44 2.84 -13.44
C SER A 15 -14.95 2.56 -13.24
N ALA A 16 -15.30 1.28 -13.03
CA ALA A 16 -16.68 0.86 -12.70
C ALA A 16 -17.24 1.61 -11.47
N SER A 17 -16.39 1.92 -10.49
CA SER A 17 -16.77 2.71 -9.31
C SER A 17 -17.16 4.14 -9.70
N THR A 18 -16.39 4.78 -10.57
CA THR A 18 -16.63 6.14 -11.05
C THR A 18 -17.91 6.21 -11.89
N GLN A 19 -18.17 5.20 -12.73
CA GLN A 19 -19.41 5.11 -13.52
C GLN A 19 -20.63 4.99 -12.60
N ASN A 20 -20.60 4.12 -11.60
CA ASN A 20 -21.68 3.94 -10.64
C ASN A 20 -21.89 5.18 -9.76
N GLN A 21 -20.81 5.89 -9.42
CA GLN A 21 -20.88 7.15 -8.68
C GLN A 21 -21.54 8.27 -9.53
N ALA A 22 -21.16 8.39 -10.79
CA ALA A 22 -21.79 9.34 -11.73
C ALA A 22 -23.29 9.04 -11.92
N LEU A 23 -23.66 7.77 -12.09
CA LEU A 23 -25.06 7.35 -12.17
C LEU A 23 -25.82 7.73 -10.88
N SER A 24 -25.30 7.41 -9.72
CA SER A 24 -25.93 7.74 -8.43
C SER A 24 -26.10 9.25 -8.24
N ALA A 25 -25.11 10.05 -8.62
CA ALA A 25 -25.17 11.50 -8.54
C ALA A 25 -26.24 12.08 -9.48
N LEU A 26 -26.36 11.57 -10.72
CA LEU A 26 -27.39 11.98 -11.66
C LEU A 26 -28.79 11.60 -11.17
N LEU A 27 -28.98 10.37 -10.67
CA LEU A 27 -30.25 9.93 -10.10
C LEU A 27 -30.67 10.80 -8.92
N PHE A 28 -29.73 11.11 -8.01
CA PHE A 28 -29.98 12.03 -6.90
C PHE A 28 -30.41 13.42 -7.39
N TYR A 29 -29.66 14.00 -8.34
CA TYR A 29 -29.95 15.32 -8.87
C TYR A 29 -31.32 15.41 -9.48
N PHE A 30 -31.69 14.47 -10.36
CA PHE A 30 -33.02 14.49 -11.02
C PHE A 30 -34.14 14.24 -10.04
N ARG A 31 -33.96 13.33 -9.07
CA ARG A 31 -34.98 12.95 -8.08
C ARG A 31 -35.21 14.04 -7.04
N PHE A 32 -34.15 14.61 -6.48
CA PHE A 32 -34.25 15.49 -5.31
C PHE A 32 -34.04 16.97 -5.62
N VAL A 33 -33.30 17.33 -6.67
CA VAL A 33 -33.06 18.75 -7.03
C VAL A 33 -34.00 19.21 -8.12
N LYS A 34 -34.19 18.41 -9.17
CA LYS A 34 -35.10 18.77 -10.27
C LYS A 34 -36.56 18.31 -10.04
N ASN A 35 -36.76 17.46 -9.02
CA ASN A 35 -38.10 16.88 -8.69
C ASN A 35 -38.79 16.25 -9.93
N THR A 36 -37.99 15.67 -10.82
CA THR A 36 -38.47 15.04 -12.05
C THR A 36 -38.54 13.55 -11.83
N PRO A 37 -39.68 12.87 -12.08
CA PRO A 37 -39.72 11.42 -12.00
C PRO A 37 -38.70 10.85 -12.97
N VAL A 38 -37.72 10.12 -12.43
CA VAL A 38 -36.75 9.40 -13.26
C VAL A 38 -37.51 8.21 -13.84
N MET A 39 -37.92 8.33 -15.12
CA MET A 39 -38.41 7.17 -15.87
C MET A 39 -37.34 6.07 -15.75
N GLU A 40 -37.78 4.83 -15.59
CA GLU A 40 -36.88 3.69 -15.54
C GLU A 40 -35.87 3.79 -16.67
N LEU A 41 -34.61 4.00 -16.31
CA LEU A 41 -33.51 3.97 -17.25
C LEU A 41 -33.44 2.54 -17.76
N GLY A 42 -34.09 2.31 -18.92
CA GLY A 42 -34.07 1.01 -19.59
C GLY A 42 -32.62 0.62 -19.80
N SER A 43 -32.22 -0.49 -19.21
CA SER A 43 -30.92 -1.16 -19.44
C SER A 43 -29.63 -0.34 -19.17
N VAL A 44 -29.59 0.51 -18.17
CA VAL A 44 -28.28 0.99 -17.67
C VAL A 44 -27.57 -0.20 -17.01
N ILE A 45 -26.68 -0.81 -17.77
CA ILE A 45 -25.85 -1.89 -17.28
C ILE A 45 -24.95 -1.31 -16.19
N HIS A 46 -25.26 -1.60 -14.94
CA HIS A 46 -24.35 -1.30 -13.83
C HIS A 46 -23.01 -1.95 -14.13
N ALA A 47 -21.94 -1.17 -14.15
CA ALA A 47 -20.62 -1.70 -14.34
C ALA A 47 -20.37 -2.75 -13.24
N LYS A 48 -20.16 -4.03 -13.63
CA LYS A 48 -19.88 -5.11 -12.69
C LYS A 48 -18.67 -4.74 -11.86
N LYS A 49 -18.84 -4.58 -10.54
CA LYS A 49 -17.73 -4.59 -9.61
C LYS A 49 -17.01 -5.92 -9.81
N LYS A 50 -15.71 -5.88 -10.12
CA LYS A 50 -14.89 -7.10 -10.03
C LYS A 50 -15.10 -7.68 -8.64
N GLU A 51 -15.63 -8.90 -8.57
CA GLU A 51 -15.65 -9.66 -7.31
C GLU A 51 -14.22 -9.73 -6.80
N ARG A 52 -13.98 -9.14 -5.65
CA ARG A 52 -12.70 -9.29 -4.97
C ARG A 52 -12.72 -10.69 -4.37
N ILE A 53 -11.96 -11.60 -4.96
CA ILE A 53 -11.69 -12.90 -4.35
C ILE A 53 -11.13 -12.62 -2.96
N PRO A 54 -11.70 -13.21 -1.89
CA PRO A 54 -11.15 -13.05 -0.55
C PRO A 54 -9.70 -13.49 -0.57
N VAL A 55 -8.80 -12.58 -0.25
CA VAL A 55 -7.37 -12.89 -0.16
C VAL A 55 -7.16 -13.65 1.14
N VAL A 56 -6.78 -14.91 1.04
CA VAL A 56 -6.33 -15.71 2.19
C VAL A 56 -4.94 -15.21 2.56
N PHE A 57 -4.83 -14.54 3.70
CA PHE A 57 -3.55 -14.05 4.19
C PHE A 57 -2.74 -15.20 4.77
N SER A 58 -1.55 -15.45 4.24
CA SER A 58 -0.53 -16.19 4.96
C SER A 58 -0.04 -15.33 6.14
N ARG A 59 0.37 -15.96 7.25
CA ARG A 59 0.73 -15.26 8.50
C ARG A 59 1.97 -14.35 8.42
N ASN A 60 2.60 -14.21 7.25
CA ASN A 60 3.91 -13.60 7.06
C ASN A 60 3.93 -12.57 5.91
N GLU A 61 2.86 -11.78 5.78
CA GLU A 61 2.76 -10.76 4.73
C GLU A 61 2.52 -9.37 5.30
N ILE A 62 3.05 -8.37 4.62
CA ILE A 62 2.76 -6.96 4.83
C ILE A 62 1.82 -6.50 3.72
N ILE A 63 0.68 -5.94 4.08
CA ILE A 63 -0.24 -5.33 3.14
C ILE A 63 0.07 -3.85 3.08
N ILE A 64 0.48 -3.37 1.92
CA ILE A 64 0.66 -1.94 1.67
C ILE A 64 -0.60 -1.45 0.98
N ARG A 65 -1.38 -0.63 1.69
CA ARG A 65 -2.59 -0.02 1.16
C ARG A 65 -2.31 1.36 0.60
N HIS A 66 -3.05 1.71 -0.47
CA HIS A 66 -2.91 3.01 -1.13
C HIS A 66 -1.45 3.35 -1.46
N GLY A 67 -0.70 2.35 -1.97
CA GLY A 67 0.67 2.55 -2.43
C GLY A 67 0.75 3.48 -3.64
N LYS A 68 1.93 3.61 -4.24
CA LYS A 68 2.12 4.42 -5.45
C LYS A 68 1.12 4.02 -6.54
N GLY A 69 0.32 4.97 -7.01
CA GLY A 69 -0.75 4.74 -7.98
C GLY A 69 -2.05 4.19 -7.36
N ASP A 70 -2.26 4.39 -6.05
CA ASP A 70 -3.46 3.99 -5.28
C ASP A 70 -3.78 2.48 -5.37
N LYS A 71 -2.73 1.64 -5.46
CA LYS A 71 -2.85 0.20 -5.54
C LYS A 71 -2.40 -0.47 -4.25
N ASP A 72 -3.21 -1.42 -3.78
CA ASP A 72 -2.81 -2.31 -2.68
C ASP A 72 -1.83 -3.37 -3.22
N ARG A 73 -0.84 -3.73 -2.41
CA ARG A 73 0.06 -4.84 -2.72
C ARG A 73 0.44 -5.62 -1.48
N HIS A 74 0.80 -6.86 -1.69
CA HIS A 74 1.28 -7.78 -0.66
C HIS A 74 2.79 -7.96 -0.81
N VAL A 75 3.50 -7.87 0.30
CA VAL A 75 4.96 -8.07 0.34
C VAL A 75 5.26 -9.07 1.43
N MET A 76 6.13 -10.04 1.14
CA MET A 76 6.56 -11.04 2.10
C MET A 76 7.38 -10.43 3.24
N ILE A 77 7.23 -10.99 4.44
CA ILE A 77 8.13 -10.74 5.57
C ILE A 77 9.21 -11.82 5.56
N PRO A 78 10.51 -11.47 5.54
CA PRO A 78 11.56 -12.45 5.68
C PRO A 78 11.40 -13.25 6.99
N GLN A 79 11.42 -14.58 6.90
CA GLN A 79 11.23 -15.48 8.06
C GLN A 79 12.17 -15.17 9.22
N LYS A 80 13.41 -14.79 8.90
CA LYS A 80 14.43 -14.42 9.90
C LYS A 80 14.05 -13.22 10.75
N LEU A 81 13.20 -12.30 10.24
CA LEU A 81 12.78 -11.10 10.97
C LEU A 81 11.54 -11.33 11.85
N VAL A 82 10.85 -12.46 11.67
CA VAL A 82 9.58 -12.72 12.39
C VAL A 82 9.76 -12.74 13.91
N PRO A 83 10.79 -13.38 14.50
CA PRO A 83 10.98 -13.37 15.95
C PRO A 83 11.23 -11.96 16.49
N GLU A 84 12.07 -11.16 15.81
CA GLU A 84 12.39 -9.80 16.21
C GLU A 84 11.17 -8.88 16.12
N LEU A 85 10.38 -9.01 15.05
CA LEU A 85 9.14 -8.26 14.89
C LEU A 85 8.11 -8.61 15.96
N LYS A 86 7.98 -9.87 16.35
CA LYS A 86 7.12 -10.28 17.47
C LYS A 86 7.57 -9.65 18.78
N ALA A 87 8.86 -9.70 19.10
CA ALA A 87 9.41 -9.07 20.29
C ALA A 87 9.20 -7.54 20.25
N HIS A 88 9.32 -6.91 19.09
CA HIS A 88 9.06 -5.49 18.91
C HIS A 88 7.57 -5.15 19.12
N ILE A 89 6.65 -5.94 18.58
CA ILE A 89 5.20 -5.77 18.78
C ILE A 89 4.86 -5.82 20.27
N GLU A 90 5.46 -6.70 21.06
CA GLU A 90 5.23 -6.74 22.51
C GLU A 90 5.76 -5.48 23.22
N LYS A 91 6.89 -4.93 22.80
CA LYS A 91 7.36 -3.62 23.30
C LYS A 91 6.37 -2.49 22.97
N VAL A 92 5.88 -2.48 21.74
CA VAL A 92 4.86 -1.49 21.32
C VAL A 92 3.56 -1.65 22.11
N ARG A 93 3.16 -2.88 22.41
CA ARG A 93 2.00 -3.18 23.28
C ARG A 93 2.18 -2.61 24.69
N GLN A 94 3.36 -2.77 25.28
CA GLN A 94 3.69 -2.18 26.58
C GLN A 94 3.59 -0.65 26.56
N ILE A 95 4.18 0.00 25.53
CA ILE A 95 4.11 1.45 25.34
C ILE A 95 2.64 1.88 25.21
N HIS A 96 1.84 1.17 24.42
CA HIS A 96 0.42 1.48 24.23
C HIS A 96 -0.39 1.32 25.53
N ASN A 97 -0.16 0.27 26.29
CA ASN A 97 -0.82 0.06 27.58
C ASN A 97 -0.47 1.18 28.57
N GLN A 98 0.79 1.62 28.61
CA GLN A 98 1.20 2.77 29.41
C GLN A 98 0.52 4.05 28.95
N ASP A 99 0.46 4.27 27.63
CA ASP A 99 -0.25 5.42 27.06
C ASP A 99 -1.73 5.42 27.43
N LEU A 100 -2.39 4.26 27.42
CA LEU A 100 -3.79 4.14 27.85
C LEU A 100 -3.97 4.46 29.33
N ALA A 101 -3.08 3.96 30.19
CA ALA A 101 -3.10 4.26 31.63
C ALA A 101 -2.92 5.76 31.90
N ASP A 102 -2.11 6.44 31.10
CA ASP A 102 -1.87 7.88 31.20
C ASP A 102 -2.98 8.74 30.52
N GLY A 103 -4.04 8.10 29.99
CA GLY A 103 -5.12 8.79 29.29
C GLY A 103 -4.87 9.07 27.81
N TRP A 104 -3.77 8.57 27.27
CA TRP A 104 -3.36 8.69 25.86
C TRP A 104 -3.79 7.47 25.03
N GLY A 105 -2.98 7.04 24.09
CA GLY A 105 -3.15 5.80 23.35
C GLY A 105 -4.06 5.88 22.12
N ALA A 106 -4.48 7.08 21.72
CA ALA A 106 -5.23 7.26 20.49
C ALA A 106 -4.32 7.45 19.27
N VAL A 107 -4.79 6.99 18.10
CA VAL A 107 -4.23 7.30 16.79
C VAL A 107 -5.29 7.95 15.91
N VAL A 108 -4.86 8.79 14.99
CA VAL A 108 -5.75 9.39 13.99
C VAL A 108 -6.14 8.32 12.97
N LEU A 109 -7.43 7.96 12.97
CA LEU A 109 -7.98 7.05 11.96
C LEU A 109 -8.43 7.85 10.74
N PRO A 110 -8.25 7.33 9.51
CA PRO A 110 -8.83 7.93 8.31
C PRO A 110 -10.35 8.11 8.46
N GLY A 111 -10.89 9.24 7.99
CA GLY A 111 -12.26 9.68 8.26
C GLY A 111 -13.36 8.63 8.08
N ALA A 112 -13.25 7.74 7.07
CA ALA A 112 -14.19 6.65 6.89
C ALA A 112 -14.10 5.57 7.99
N LEU A 113 -12.88 5.27 8.45
CA LEU A 113 -12.65 4.30 9.52
C LEU A 113 -13.03 4.86 10.89
N ALA A 114 -12.75 6.13 11.14
CA ALA A 114 -13.13 6.81 12.38
C ALA A 114 -14.66 6.77 12.59
N ARG A 115 -15.43 6.98 11.51
CA ARG A 115 -16.89 6.89 11.54
C ARG A 115 -17.40 5.47 11.74
N LYS A 116 -16.74 4.47 11.16
CA LYS A 116 -17.14 3.06 11.24
C LYS A 116 -16.80 2.42 12.60
N TYR A 117 -15.69 2.80 13.20
CA TYR A 117 -15.17 2.21 14.43
C TYR A 117 -15.08 3.28 15.53
N GLN A 118 -16.23 3.59 16.15
CA GLN A 118 -16.28 4.49 17.29
C GLN A 118 -15.45 3.89 18.45
N GLY A 119 -14.47 4.66 18.93
CA GLY A 119 -13.49 4.17 19.92
C GLY A 119 -12.33 3.36 19.37
N GLY A 120 -12.33 2.99 18.09
CA GLY A 120 -11.25 2.22 17.45
C GLY A 120 -9.88 2.88 17.52
N SER A 121 -9.81 4.21 17.63
CA SER A 121 -8.54 4.94 17.73
C SER A 121 -7.64 4.47 18.88
N LYS A 122 -8.20 3.92 19.95
CA LYS A 122 -7.48 3.38 21.12
C LYS A 122 -7.22 1.87 21.05
N GLU A 123 -7.72 1.18 20.04
CA GLU A 123 -7.48 -0.25 19.92
C GLU A 123 -6.07 -0.52 19.40
N PHE A 124 -5.41 -1.53 19.99
CA PHE A 124 -4.02 -1.90 19.63
C PHE A 124 -3.82 -2.23 18.15
N LYS A 125 -4.80 -2.82 17.49
CA LYS A 125 -4.74 -3.20 16.06
C LYS A 125 -4.56 -2.01 15.10
N TRP A 126 -4.85 -0.78 15.56
CA TRP A 126 -4.70 0.43 14.78
C TRP A 126 -3.43 1.22 15.11
N GLN A 127 -2.68 0.79 16.13
CA GLN A 127 -1.46 1.48 16.56
C GLN A 127 -0.35 1.34 15.52
N TRP A 128 0.53 2.34 15.50
CA TRP A 128 1.72 2.32 14.66
C TRP A 128 2.66 1.20 15.09
N LEU A 129 3.13 0.40 14.13
CA LEU A 129 4.14 -0.63 14.40
C LEU A 129 5.46 0.00 14.87
N PHE A 130 5.81 1.17 14.37
CA PHE A 130 6.97 1.95 14.78
C PHE A 130 6.52 3.33 15.27
N PRO A 131 6.04 3.44 16.53
CA PRO A 131 5.59 4.70 17.09
C PRO A 131 6.80 5.60 17.41
N GLN A 132 6.59 6.92 17.33
CA GLN A 132 7.55 7.89 17.84
C GLN A 132 7.70 7.78 19.36
N LYS A 133 8.89 8.20 19.88
CA LYS A 133 9.12 8.28 21.32
C LYS A 133 8.21 9.30 22.00
N ASN A 134 7.99 10.44 21.36
CA ASN A 134 7.24 11.55 21.94
C ASN A 134 5.74 11.42 21.64
N ARG A 135 4.93 11.85 22.61
CA ARG A 135 3.49 12.08 22.46
C ARG A 135 3.28 13.47 21.84
N TRP A 136 2.15 13.66 21.16
CA TRP A 136 1.76 14.95 20.59
C TRP A 136 0.33 15.30 21.00
N ILE A 137 0.05 16.60 21.07
CA ILE A 137 -1.29 17.17 21.25
C ILE A 137 -1.51 18.20 20.15
N ASN A 138 -2.66 18.14 19.50
CA ASN A 138 -3.14 19.21 18.66
C ASN A 138 -3.78 20.28 19.56
N ALA A 139 -3.16 21.45 19.66
CA ALA A 139 -3.63 22.52 20.53
C ALA A 139 -5.02 23.05 20.15
N GLN A 140 -5.45 22.89 18.90
CA GLN A 140 -6.75 23.40 18.42
C GLN A 140 -7.88 22.39 18.63
N THR A 141 -7.63 21.10 18.38
CA THR A 141 -8.68 20.04 18.44
C THR A 141 -8.65 19.25 19.73
N GLY A 142 -7.57 19.35 20.51
CA GLY A 142 -7.35 18.51 21.70
C GLY A 142 -7.02 17.04 21.36
N GLU A 143 -6.91 16.70 20.07
CA GLU A 143 -6.47 15.36 19.66
C GLU A 143 -5.06 15.09 20.16
N GLN A 144 -4.85 13.89 20.66
CA GLN A 144 -3.58 13.48 21.24
C GLN A 144 -3.22 12.05 20.86
N GLY A 145 -1.94 11.73 20.84
CA GLY A 145 -1.49 10.38 20.53
C GLY A 145 0.01 10.27 20.31
N ARG A 146 0.42 9.18 19.67
CA ARG A 146 1.75 9.02 19.09
C ARG A 146 1.63 8.97 17.58
N TRP A 147 2.61 9.57 16.89
CA TRP A 147 2.75 9.47 15.45
C TRP A 147 3.66 8.28 15.11
N HIS A 148 3.75 7.93 13.84
CA HIS A 148 4.74 6.97 13.36
C HIS A 148 6.15 7.55 13.43
N LEU A 149 7.16 6.69 13.44
CA LEU A 149 8.56 7.07 13.33
C LEU A 149 8.77 7.84 12.02
N ASP A 150 9.49 8.97 12.10
CA ASP A 150 9.81 9.78 10.93
C ASP A 150 10.79 9.01 10.02
N GLU A 151 10.50 9.00 8.72
CA GLU A 151 11.29 8.28 7.71
C GLU A 151 12.73 8.79 7.60
N SER A 152 12.99 10.06 7.94
CA SER A 152 14.33 10.63 7.94
C SER A 152 15.26 9.96 8.97
N LEU A 153 14.69 9.40 10.05
CA LEU A 153 15.46 8.64 11.04
C LEU A 153 16.02 7.35 10.43
N LEU A 154 15.19 6.64 9.64
CA LEU A 154 15.64 5.45 8.93
C LEU A 154 16.70 5.80 7.89
N GLN A 155 16.47 6.87 7.11
CA GLN A 155 17.44 7.32 6.10
C GLN A 155 18.80 7.71 6.73
N ARG A 156 18.80 8.37 7.88
CA ARG A 156 20.01 8.70 8.64
C ARG A 156 20.70 7.46 9.17
N ALA A 157 19.96 6.50 9.72
CA ALA A 157 20.51 5.24 10.22
C ALA A 157 21.15 4.43 9.09
N VAL A 158 20.52 4.36 7.92
CA VAL A 158 21.09 3.70 6.74
C VAL A 158 22.38 4.39 6.30
N LYS A 159 22.40 5.73 6.25
CA LYS A 159 23.60 6.49 5.87
C LYS A 159 24.76 6.22 6.84
N GLN A 160 24.46 6.21 8.14
CA GLN A 160 25.44 5.94 9.17
C GLN A 160 26.00 4.50 9.04
N ALA A 161 25.13 3.51 8.87
CA ALA A 161 25.54 2.12 8.70
C ALA A 161 26.41 1.90 7.45
N VAL A 162 26.13 2.60 6.34
CA VAL A 162 26.95 2.58 5.12
C VAL A 162 28.36 3.12 5.39
N LEU A 163 28.47 4.21 6.16
CA LEU A 163 29.77 4.79 6.54
C LEU A 163 30.56 3.83 7.46
N GLU A 164 29.89 3.27 8.47
CA GLU A 164 30.52 2.33 9.42
C GLU A 164 30.98 1.04 8.75
N ALA A 165 30.26 0.58 7.73
CA ALA A 165 30.62 -0.59 6.94
C ALA A 165 31.75 -0.32 5.92
N GLY A 166 32.26 0.91 5.81
CA GLY A 166 33.31 1.26 4.87
C GLY A 166 32.92 1.13 3.38
N VAL A 167 31.62 1.19 3.09
CA VAL A 167 31.11 1.06 1.72
C VAL A 167 31.33 2.38 0.96
N ASN A 168 32.27 2.35 -0.01
CA ASN A 168 32.61 3.52 -0.85
C ASN A 168 31.58 3.83 -1.93
N LYS A 169 30.28 3.53 -1.70
CA LYS A 169 29.19 3.84 -2.62
C LYS A 169 28.09 4.57 -1.87
N ASN A 170 27.50 5.55 -2.54
CA ASN A 170 26.30 6.20 -1.99
C ASN A 170 25.15 5.19 -1.97
N ALA A 171 24.86 4.66 -0.79
CA ALA A 171 23.72 3.76 -0.58
C ALA A 171 22.63 4.45 0.24
N SER A 172 21.39 4.19 -0.11
CA SER A 172 20.19 4.74 0.49
C SER A 172 19.13 3.65 0.63
N CYS A 173 18.00 3.96 1.25
CA CYS A 173 16.86 3.02 1.28
C CYS A 173 16.44 2.57 -0.12
N HIS A 174 16.56 3.44 -1.13
CA HIS A 174 16.30 3.08 -2.53
C HIS A 174 17.31 2.08 -3.08
N THR A 175 18.56 2.15 -2.67
CA THR A 175 19.60 1.19 -3.07
C THR A 175 19.27 -0.22 -2.58
N PHE A 176 18.75 -0.38 -1.37
CA PHE A 176 18.25 -1.68 -0.90
C PHE A 176 17.10 -2.21 -1.74
N ARG A 177 16.19 -1.33 -2.15
CA ARG A 177 15.10 -1.71 -3.07
C ARG A 177 15.63 -2.17 -4.43
N HIS A 178 16.63 -1.49 -4.98
CA HIS A 178 17.28 -1.91 -6.22
C HIS A 178 17.99 -3.25 -6.06
N SER A 179 18.76 -3.43 -4.99
CA SER A 179 19.44 -4.70 -4.68
C SER A 179 18.45 -5.84 -4.52
N PHE A 180 17.33 -5.63 -3.84
CA PHE A 180 16.26 -6.63 -3.71
C PHE A 180 15.74 -7.08 -5.07
N ALA A 181 15.39 -6.11 -5.96
CA ALA A 181 14.91 -6.43 -7.29
C ALA A 181 15.94 -7.19 -8.14
N THR A 182 17.19 -6.75 -8.07
CA THR A 182 18.31 -7.37 -8.81
C THR A 182 18.54 -8.81 -8.36
N HIS A 183 18.64 -9.05 -7.04
CA HIS A 183 18.84 -10.40 -6.51
C HIS A 183 17.68 -11.34 -6.85
N LEU A 184 16.43 -10.85 -6.84
CA LEU A 184 15.30 -11.67 -7.28
C LEU A 184 15.43 -12.10 -8.73
N LEU A 185 15.87 -11.19 -9.62
CA LEU A 185 16.13 -11.53 -11.02
C LEU A 185 17.27 -12.54 -11.17
N GLU A 186 18.36 -12.36 -10.41
CA GLU A 186 19.53 -13.26 -10.43
C GLU A 186 19.16 -14.68 -10.03
N ILE A 187 18.28 -14.86 -9.06
CA ILE A 187 17.79 -16.18 -8.62
C ILE A 187 16.61 -16.70 -9.44
N GLY A 188 16.24 -16.00 -10.53
CA GLY A 188 15.33 -16.51 -11.56
C GLY A 188 13.85 -16.17 -11.38
N TYR A 189 13.49 -15.25 -10.48
CA TYR A 189 12.12 -14.75 -10.43
C TYR A 189 11.77 -13.96 -11.69
N ASP A 190 10.54 -14.12 -12.16
CA ASP A 190 10.07 -13.40 -13.33
C ASP A 190 9.84 -11.91 -13.07
N ILE A 191 9.93 -11.11 -14.13
CA ILE A 191 9.87 -9.65 -14.07
C ILE A 191 8.48 -9.14 -13.59
N ARG A 192 7.40 -9.89 -13.81
CA ARG A 192 6.05 -9.51 -13.38
C ARG A 192 5.89 -9.67 -11.88
N THR A 193 6.37 -10.78 -11.33
CA THR A 193 6.42 -10.98 -9.87
C THR A 193 7.18 -9.86 -9.19
N ILE A 194 8.32 -9.46 -9.74
CA ILE A 194 9.12 -8.35 -9.19
C ILE A 194 8.39 -7.02 -9.34
N GLN A 195 7.73 -6.77 -10.46
CA GLN A 195 6.90 -5.58 -10.67
C GLN A 195 5.81 -5.46 -9.59
N GLU A 196 5.10 -6.55 -9.29
CA GLU A 196 4.05 -6.60 -8.28
C GLU A 196 4.60 -6.32 -6.88
N LEU A 197 5.67 -6.99 -6.49
CA LEU A 197 6.33 -6.80 -5.19
C LEU A 197 6.81 -5.35 -5.00
N LEU A 198 7.34 -4.76 -6.05
CA LEU A 198 7.79 -3.37 -6.05
C LEU A 198 6.62 -2.38 -6.15
N GLY A 199 5.46 -2.79 -6.64
CA GLY A 199 4.30 -1.93 -6.88
C GLY A 199 4.53 -0.93 -8.01
N HIS A 200 5.27 -1.32 -9.05
CA HIS A 200 5.42 -0.50 -10.23
C HIS A 200 4.18 -0.62 -11.12
N SER A 201 3.59 0.53 -11.49
CA SER A 201 2.42 0.57 -12.37
C SER A 201 2.76 0.13 -13.80
N ASP A 202 4.01 0.39 -14.24
CA ASP A 202 4.52 0.06 -15.55
C ASP A 202 5.70 -0.90 -15.43
N VAL A 203 5.70 -1.95 -16.25
CA VAL A 203 6.77 -2.95 -16.30
C VAL A 203 8.09 -2.33 -16.78
N SER A 204 8.03 -1.29 -17.61
CA SER A 204 9.24 -0.56 -18.09
C SER A 204 10.10 -0.06 -16.94
N THR A 205 9.47 0.37 -15.82
CA THR A 205 10.18 0.77 -14.61
C THR A 205 10.93 -0.41 -13.96
N THR A 206 10.45 -1.64 -14.15
CA THR A 206 11.11 -2.84 -13.61
C THR A 206 12.14 -3.40 -14.58
N MET A 207 11.96 -3.15 -15.88
CA MET A 207 12.91 -3.58 -16.92
C MET A 207 14.31 -2.97 -16.76
N ILE A 208 14.44 -1.83 -16.05
CA ILE A 208 15.75 -1.25 -15.74
C ILE A 208 16.69 -2.22 -14.99
N TYR A 209 16.15 -3.21 -14.28
CA TYR A 209 16.94 -4.21 -13.55
C TYR A 209 17.46 -5.34 -14.45
N THR A 210 16.92 -5.53 -15.66
CA THR A 210 17.29 -6.64 -16.54
C THR A 210 18.71 -6.49 -17.11
N HIS A 211 19.24 -5.26 -17.19
CA HIS A 211 20.62 -5.02 -17.63
C HIS A 211 21.67 -5.67 -16.72
N VAL A 212 21.32 -5.90 -15.44
CA VAL A 212 22.24 -6.53 -14.48
C VAL A 212 22.44 -8.02 -14.79
N LEU A 213 21.45 -8.64 -15.44
CA LEU A 213 21.56 -10.05 -15.79
C LEU A 213 22.65 -10.33 -16.86
N ASN A 214 23.10 -9.30 -17.59
CA ASN A 214 24.15 -9.34 -18.64
C ASN A 214 24.19 -10.65 -19.47
N ARG A 215 23.05 -11.36 -19.49
CA ARG A 215 22.85 -12.56 -20.28
C ARG A 215 22.36 -12.12 -21.66
N GLY A 216 23.29 -11.54 -22.44
CA GLY A 216 23.10 -11.47 -23.89
C GLY A 216 22.83 -12.87 -24.46
N ALA A 217 22.56 -12.95 -25.75
CA ALA A 217 22.28 -14.22 -26.43
C ALA A 217 23.30 -15.36 -26.11
N GLY A 218 24.56 -15.02 -25.79
CA GLY A 218 25.58 -15.96 -25.37
C GLY A 218 25.47 -16.50 -23.94
N GLY A 219 24.54 -16.01 -23.13
CA GLY A 219 24.26 -16.51 -21.77
C GLY A 219 23.09 -17.49 -21.70
N VAL A 220 22.48 -17.83 -22.83
CA VAL A 220 21.38 -18.77 -22.92
C VAL A 220 21.93 -20.20 -23.03
N VAL A 221 21.63 -21.02 -22.01
CA VAL A 221 21.92 -22.46 -22.07
C VAL A 221 20.82 -23.13 -22.90
N SER A 222 21.19 -23.92 -23.89
CA SER A 222 20.25 -24.66 -24.72
C SER A 222 19.36 -25.57 -23.83
N PRO A 223 18.04 -25.65 -24.10
CA PRO A 223 17.21 -26.63 -23.42
C PRO A 223 17.73 -28.08 -23.55
N LEU A 224 18.41 -28.39 -24.65
CA LEU A 224 19.01 -29.71 -24.89
C LEU A 224 20.20 -30.00 -23.94
N ASP A 225 20.91 -28.97 -23.48
CA ASP A 225 22.04 -29.10 -22.54
C ASP A 225 21.60 -29.27 -21.08
N ARG A 226 20.28 -29.28 -20.84
CA ARG A 226 19.67 -29.48 -19.51
C ARG A 226 18.99 -30.82 -19.36
N LEU A 227 18.97 -31.64 -20.43
CA LEU A 227 18.50 -33.01 -20.43
C LEU A 227 19.60 -33.99 -20.05
#